data_6e7b7da9c9a76486d32e690f871e43d7
#
_entry.id   6e7b7da9c9a76486d32e690f871e43d7
#
_cell.length_a   1.000
_cell.length_b   1.000
_cell.length_c   1.000
_cell.angle_alpha   90.00
_cell.angle_beta   90.00
_cell.angle_gamma   90.00
#
_symmetry.space_group_name_H-M   'P 1'
#
loop_
_entity.id
_entity.type
_entity.pdbx_description
1 polymer ?
#
loop_
_entity_poly.entity_id
_entity_poly.type
_entity_poly.pdbx_seq_one_letter_code
_entity_poly.pdbx_strand_id
1 'polypeptide(L)'
;MARIRIALLLLGMLPVTAVTAAPQHAPWPGGIAVIDVGPAEAPRPFVEFDARRVLVTRNGDRWLAAVGIPLDAEPGERSIRVNTARDVAFEVREHAYSEQRLTVTNKKYVSPDEAELERIGRERRIIDAALGHWRDVDVDGLALAAPVDGLRSSSFGLRRFFNDQPRAPHKGMDIAAAEGTVIAAPGNGIVAATGDYFFNGKTVIVDHGQGFVTMYCHLSRIGVAEGQQLEAGEPIGAVGATGRVTGPHLHFGTYLNGTAVDPALLLQ
;
A
#
# COMPACT_ATOMS: atom_id res chain seq x y z
N MET A 1 32.04 -44.29 -45.01
CA MET A 1 31.82 -43.84 -43.62
C MET A 1 31.48 -42.33 -43.70
N ALA A 2 30.19 -41.99 -43.65
CA ALA A 2 29.71 -40.58 -43.72
C ALA A 2 29.65 -40.00 -42.32
N ARG A 3 30.39 -38.90 -42.04
CA ARG A 3 30.35 -38.18 -40.80
C ARG A 3 29.21 -37.12 -40.82
N ILE A 4 28.13 -37.38 -40.06
CA ILE A 4 27.05 -36.43 -39.83
C ILE A 4 27.56 -35.34 -38.85
N ARG A 5 27.62 -34.08 -39.28
CA ARG A 5 27.86 -32.93 -38.43
C ARG A 5 26.52 -32.42 -37.92
N ILE A 6 26.26 -32.59 -36.63
CA ILE A 6 25.13 -31.98 -35.94
C ILE A 6 25.51 -30.53 -35.61
N ALA A 7 24.85 -29.56 -36.24
CA ALA A 7 24.95 -28.17 -35.89
C ALA A 7 24.02 -27.87 -34.69
N LEU A 8 24.60 -27.53 -33.56
CA LEU A 8 23.86 -27.11 -32.36
C LEU A 8 23.42 -25.64 -32.57
N LEU A 9 22.14 -25.40 -32.84
CA LEU A 9 21.58 -24.05 -32.83
C LEU A 9 21.44 -23.59 -31.35
N LEU A 10 22.29 -22.70 -30.92
CA LEU A 10 22.09 -21.94 -29.69
C LEU A 10 20.99 -20.91 -29.90
N LEU A 11 19.80 -21.19 -29.43
CA LEU A 11 18.71 -20.23 -29.32
C LEU A 11 19.05 -19.25 -28.19
N GLY A 12 19.53 -18.06 -28.55
CA GLY A 12 19.76 -16.97 -27.59
C GLY A 12 18.42 -16.52 -27.00
N MET A 13 18.18 -16.80 -25.73
CA MET A 13 17.12 -16.16 -24.96
C MET A 13 17.46 -14.68 -24.83
N LEU A 14 16.74 -13.81 -25.56
CA LEU A 14 16.75 -12.38 -25.31
C LEU A 14 16.11 -12.15 -23.92
N PRO A 15 16.73 -11.34 -23.06
CA PRO A 15 16.11 -11.00 -21.79
C PRO A 15 14.79 -10.26 -22.09
N VAL A 16 13.67 -10.79 -21.66
CA VAL A 16 12.40 -10.06 -21.59
C VAL A 16 12.58 -9.05 -20.46
N THR A 17 12.90 -7.82 -20.80
CA THR A 17 12.82 -6.70 -19.85
C THR A 17 11.34 -6.53 -19.53
N ALA A 18 10.94 -6.92 -18.33
CA ALA A 18 9.63 -6.58 -17.79
C ALA A 18 9.53 -5.05 -17.78
N VAL A 19 8.72 -4.49 -18.65
CA VAL A 19 8.32 -3.09 -18.57
C VAL A 19 7.39 -3.00 -17.37
N THR A 20 7.92 -2.57 -16.23
CA THR A 20 7.09 -2.23 -15.07
C THR A 20 6.20 -1.06 -15.47
N ALA A 21 4.89 -1.27 -15.50
CA ALA A 21 3.95 -0.20 -15.78
C ALA A 21 4.12 0.90 -14.72
N ALA A 22 4.22 2.16 -15.16
CA ALA A 22 4.21 3.29 -14.24
C ALA A 22 2.89 3.28 -13.44
N PRO A 23 2.90 3.68 -12.16
CA PRO A 23 1.67 3.77 -11.39
C PRO A 23 0.71 4.75 -12.06
N GLN A 24 -0.58 4.52 -11.89
CA GLN A 24 -1.60 5.39 -12.48
C GLN A 24 -1.50 6.79 -11.87
N HIS A 25 -1.36 7.81 -12.72
CA HIS A 25 -1.40 9.22 -12.28
C HIS A 25 -2.82 9.60 -11.92
N ALA A 26 -3.08 9.73 -10.63
CA ALA A 26 -4.38 9.96 -10.04
C ALA A 26 -4.28 11.05 -8.93
N PRO A 27 -4.01 12.32 -9.31
CA PRO A 27 -3.68 13.38 -8.36
C PRO A 27 -4.94 13.97 -7.71
N TRP A 28 -5.57 13.22 -6.83
CA TRP A 28 -6.70 13.64 -6.00
C TRP A 28 -6.52 13.19 -4.55
N PRO A 29 -7.30 13.68 -3.58
CA PRO A 29 -7.23 13.24 -2.19
C PRO A 29 -7.34 11.71 -2.07
N GLY A 30 -6.33 11.05 -1.47
CA GLY A 30 -6.22 9.60 -1.41
C GLY A 30 -5.64 8.92 -2.66
N GLY A 31 -5.30 9.69 -3.68
CA GLY A 31 -4.66 9.21 -4.90
C GLY A 31 -3.14 9.36 -4.91
N ILE A 32 -2.56 9.23 -6.10
CA ILE A 32 -1.11 9.25 -6.33
C ILE A 32 -0.79 10.26 -7.42
N ALA A 33 0.03 11.28 -7.13
CA ALA A 33 0.63 12.11 -8.17
C ALA A 33 1.94 11.47 -8.63
N VAL A 34 2.05 11.18 -9.92
CA VAL A 34 3.28 10.68 -10.57
C VAL A 34 3.92 11.83 -11.30
N ILE A 35 5.12 12.23 -10.89
CA ILE A 35 5.79 13.45 -11.33
C ILE A 35 7.17 13.10 -11.89
N ASP A 36 7.46 13.57 -13.09
CA ASP A 36 8.79 13.46 -13.70
C ASP A 36 9.76 14.39 -12.97
N VAL A 37 10.82 13.82 -12.44
CA VAL A 37 11.82 14.57 -11.65
C VAL A 37 13.21 14.63 -12.29
N GLY A 38 13.40 14.03 -13.47
CA GLY A 38 14.61 14.16 -14.25
C GLY A 38 15.02 12.91 -15.02
N PRO A 39 16.14 13.00 -15.77
CA PRO A 39 16.67 11.88 -16.56
C PRO A 39 17.26 10.79 -15.66
N ALA A 40 17.05 9.52 -16.05
CA ALA A 40 17.52 8.37 -15.28
C ALA A 40 19.04 8.06 -15.46
N GLU A 41 19.74 8.78 -16.35
CA GLU A 41 21.19 8.76 -16.41
C GLU A 41 21.84 9.51 -15.23
N ALA A 42 21.13 10.46 -14.63
CA ALA A 42 21.56 11.13 -13.40
C ALA A 42 21.30 10.25 -12.18
N PRO A 43 22.02 10.46 -11.06
CA PRO A 43 21.70 9.80 -9.80
C PRO A 43 20.23 10.03 -9.39
N ARG A 44 19.63 9.03 -8.71
CA ARG A 44 18.26 9.15 -8.19
C ARG A 44 18.11 10.40 -7.34
N PRO A 45 17.20 11.34 -7.70
CA PRO A 45 17.04 12.58 -6.96
C PRO A 45 16.40 12.33 -5.59
N PHE A 46 16.75 13.16 -4.62
CA PHE A 46 16.05 13.27 -3.36
C PHE A 46 14.79 14.11 -3.55
N VAL A 47 13.65 13.56 -3.14
CA VAL A 47 12.35 14.24 -3.29
C VAL A 47 11.59 14.27 -1.97
N GLU A 48 11.00 15.43 -1.66
CA GLU A 48 10.15 15.64 -0.48
C GLU A 48 8.79 16.24 -0.87
N PHE A 49 7.77 15.81 -0.13
CA PHE A 49 6.45 16.40 -0.12
C PHE A 49 5.98 16.54 1.33
N ASP A 50 5.55 17.75 1.74
CA ASP A 50 5.14 18.05 3.13
C ASP A 50 6.15 17.55 4.18
N ALA A 51 7.45 17.83 3.97
CA ALA A 51 8.58 17.42 4.79
C ALA A 51 8.75 15.89 4.95
N ARG A 52 8.14 15.08 4.09
CA ARG A 52 8.30 13.62 4.04
C ARG A 52 9.01 13.23 2.77
N ARG A 53 9.91 12.26 2.87
CA ARG A 53 10.56 11.68 1.68
C ARG A 53 9.53 10.98 0.80
N VAL A 54 9.71 11.12 -0.50
CA VAL A 54 8.83 10.56 -1.54
C VAL A 54 9.59 9.47 -2.29
N LEU A 55 8.88 8.38 -2.59
CA LEU A 55 9.40 7.29 -3.42
C LEU A 55 9.76 7.83 -4.81
N VAL A 56 10.97 7.48 -5.26
CA VAL A 56 11.44 7.78 -6.62
C VAL A 56 11.86 6.47 -7.28
N THR A 57 11.20 6.14 -8.37
CA THR A 57 11.46 4.92 -9.15
C THR A 57 11.84 5.24 -10.58
N ARG A 58 12.50 4.29 -11.24
CA ARG A 58 12.89 4.42 -12.64
C ARG A 58 11.75 3.96 -13.56
N ASN A 59 11.48 4.76 -14.59
CA ASN A 59 10.59 4.38 -15.68
C ASN A 59 11.24 4.72 -17.02
N GLY A 60 11.82 3.72 -17.68
CA GLY A 60 12.62 3.93 -18.88
C GLY A 60 13.85 4.82 -18.62
N ASP A 61 13.89 5.94 -19.31
CA ASP A 61 14.94 6.97 -19.23
C ASP A 61 14.63 8.11 -18.24
N ARG A 62 13.57 7.98 -17.42
CA ARG A 62 13.13 9.01 -16.48
C ARG A 62 13.07 8.51 -15.04
N TRP A 63 13.36 9.41 -14.09
CA TRP A 63 13.00 9.26 -12.69
C TRP A 63 11.60 9.82 -12.45
N LEU A 64 10.73 9.00 -11.85
CA LEU A 64 9.37 9.39 -11.46
C LEU A 64 9.25 9.39 -9.93
N ALA A 65 8.75 10.48 -9.38
CA ALA A 65 8.32 10.56 -7.99
C ALA A 65 6.86 10.14 -7.87
N ALA A 66 6.57 9.22 -6.94
CA ALA A 66 5.20 8.78 -6.62
C ALA A 66 4.76 9.37 -5.29
N VAL A 67 3.94 10.39 -5.33
CA VAL A 67 3.48 11.17 -4.18
C VAL A 67 2.11 10.69 -3.73
N GLY A 68 2.03 10.08 -2.55
CA GLY A 68 0.74 9.81 -1.90
C GLY A 68 0.10 11.10 -1.41
N ILE A 69 -1.14 11.36 -1.83
CA ILE A 69 -1.91 12.56 -1.46
C ILE A 69 -2.85 12.23 -0.30
N PRO A 70 -2.79 12.96 0.83
CA PRO A 70 -3.68 12.73 1.97
C PRO A 70 -5.16 12.80 1.58
N LEU A 71 -6.02 11.97 2.23
CA LEU A 71 -7.48 11.97 1.99
C LEU A 71 -8.16 13.29 2.38
N ASP A 72 -7.54 14.07 3.25
CA ASP A 72 -7.99 15.39 3.72
C ASP A 72 -7.30 16.54 2.98
N ALA A 73 -6.52 16.24 1.92
CA ALA A 73 -5.92 17.28 1.10
C ALA A 73 -7.01 18.08 0.35
N GLU A 74 -6.89 19.39 0.40
CA GLU A 74 -7.74 20.26 -0.39
C GLU A 74 -7.26 20.31 -1.85
N PRO A 75 -8.16 20.32 -2.83
CA PRO A 75 -7.83 20.58 -4.24
C PRO A 75 -7.06 21.88 -4.43
N GLY A 76 -6.22 21.92 -5.47
CA GLY A 76 -5.43 23.09 -5.83
C GLY A 76 -3.96 22.75 -6.09
N GLU A 77 -3.17 23.78 -6.36
CA GLU A 77 -1.76 23.66 -6.65
C GLU A 77 -0.96 23.24 -5.39
N ARG A 78 -0.08 22.25 -5.56
CA ARG A 78 0.90 21.76 -4.59
C ARG A 78 2.26 21.67 -5.27
N SER A 79 3.32 21.51 -4.48
CA SER A 79 4.65 21.28 -5.03
C SER A 79 5.43 20.22 -4.26
N ILE A 80 6.29 19.50 -4.97
CA ILE A 80 7.34 18.67 -4.40
C ILE A 80 8.66 19.44 -4.48
N ARG A 81 9.56 19.16 -3.53
CA ARG A 81 10.93 19.68 -3.53
C ARG A 81 11.91 18.63 -4.00
N VAL A 82 12.66 18.93 -5.05
CA VAL A 82 13.65 18.04 -5.67
C VAL A 82 15.07 18.54 -5.35
N ASN A 83 15.91 17.67 -4.76
CA ASN A 83 17.29 17.94 -4.36
C ASN A 83 17.44 19.22 -3.52
N THR A 84 16.45 19.52 -2.66
CA THR A 84 16.39 20.72 -1.80
C THR A 84 16.42 22.08 -2.52
N ALA A 85 16.53 22.10 -3.85
CA ALA A 85 16.80 23.30 -4.64
C ALA A 85 15.68 23.66 -5.66
N ARG A 86 14.87 22.68 -6.10
CA ARG A 86 13.87 22.91 -7.16
C ARG A 86 12.49 22.45 -6.69
N ASP A 87 11.52 23.36 -6.75
CA ASP A 87 10.11 23.02 -6.56
C ASP A 87 9.50 22.64 -7.92
N VAL A 88 8.71 21.57 -7.94
CA VAL A 88 7.95 21.11 -9.10
C VAL A 88 6.48 21.08 -8.71
N ALA A 89 5.70 21.94 -9.35
CA ALA A 89 4.27 22.07 -9.08
C ALA A 89 3.46 20.93 -9.71
N PHE A 90 2.37 20.56 -9.07
CA PHE A 90 1.33 19.68 -9.58
C PHE A 90 -0.03 20.10 -9.03
N GLU A 91 -1.11 19.71 -9.70
CA GLU A 91 -2.47 20.04 -9.29
C GLU A 91 -3.14 18.85 -8.60
N VAL A 92 -3.68 19.06 -7.40
CA VAL A 92 -4.60 18.13 -6.74
C VAL A 92 -6.02 18.45 -7.21
N ARG A 93 -6.66 17.47 -7.84
CA ARG A 93 -8.01 17.60 -8.42
C ARG A 93 -9.08 17.24 -7.39
N GLU A 94 -10.28 17.71 -7.60
CA GLU A 94 -11.44 17.27 -6.81
C GLU A 94 -11.72 15.78 -7.03
N HIS A 95 -12.13 15.11 -5.95
CA HIS A 95 -12.61 13.74 -6.00
C HIS A 95 -13.68 13.51 -4.93
N ALA A 96 -14.82 12.98 -5.36
CA ALA A 96 -15.95 12.68 -4.47
C ALA A 96 -15.94 11.20 -4.06
N TYR A 97 -15.95 10.93 -2.76
CA TYR A 97 -16.11 9.60 -2.19
C TYR A 97 -17.54 9.34 -1.72
N SER A 98 -18.03 8.14 -1.98
CA SER A 98 -19.37 7.71 -1.55
C SER A 98 -19.46 7.58 -0.04
N GLU A 99 -20.69 7.62 0.50
CA GLU A 99 -20.97 7.36 1.91
C GLU A 99 -21.28 5.88 2.15
N GLN A 100 -20.82 5.38 3.30
CA GLN A 100 -21.16 4.05 3.81
C GLN A 100 -21.72 4.17 5.23
N ARG A 101 -22.98 3.73 5.42
CA ARG A 101 -23.64 3.70 6.73
C ARG A 101 -23.72 2.26 7.22
N LEU A 102 -23.16 1.98 8.39
CA LEU A 102 -23.10 0.64 8.97
C LEU A 102 -23.66 0.66 10.40
N THR A 103 -24.38 -0.41 10.74
CA THR A 103 -24.77 -0.68 12.12
C THR A 103 -23.75 -1.56 12.79
N VAL A 104 -23.12 -1.05 13.85
CA VAL A 104 -22.15 -1.80 14.68
C VAL A 104 -22.81 -2.15 16.00
N THR A 105 -23.01 -3.46 16.24
CA THR A 105 -23.70 -3.97 17.43
C THR A 105 -22.79 -4.04 18.66
N ASN A 106 -21.50 -4.29 18.47
CA ASN A 106 -20.54 -4.37 19.56
C ASN A 106 -20.13 -2.96 20.03
N LYS A 107 -20.69 -2.53 21.17
CA LYS A 107 -20.53 -1.18 21.73
C LYS A 107 -19.07 -0.80 22.00
N LYS A 108 -18.18 -1.73 22.36
CA LYS A 108 -16.76 -1.45 22.62
C LYS A 108 -16.03 -0.84 21.41
N TYR A 109 -16.41 -1.22 20.19
CA TYR A 109 -15.84 -0.66 18.98
C TYR A 109 -16.42 0.68 18.55
N VAL A 110 -17.51 1.11 19.19
CA VAL A 110 -18.16 2.41 18.95
C VAL A 110 -17.75 3.43 20.01
N SER A 111 -17.69 2.98 21.28
CA SER A 111 -17.37 3.78 22.44
C SER A 111 -16.44 2.98 23.37
N PRO A 112 -15.13 2.93 23.07
CA PRO A 112 -14.12 2.25 23.89
C PRO A 112 -14.04 2.85 25.29
N ASP A 113 -13.75 2.04 26.30
CA ASP A 113 -13.44 2.51 27.66
C ASP A 113 -12.00 3.06 27.76
N GLU A 114 -11.61 3.53 28.96
CA GLU A 114 -10.31 4.14 29.19
C GLU A 114 -9.13 3.17 28.92
N ALA A 115 -9.24 1.93 29.37
CA ALA A 115 -8.22 0.91 29.17
C ALA A 115 -8.07 0.54 27.67
N GLU A 116 -9.20 0.46 26.96
CA GLU A 116 -9.22 0.26 25.51
C GLU A 116 -8.61 1.45 24.76
N LEU A 117 -8.91 2.69 25.19
CA LEU A 117 -8.31 3.90 24.60
C LEU A 117 -6.79 3.97 24.82
N GLU A 118 -6.28 3.58 25.99
CA GLU A 118 -4.84 3.46 26.22
C GLU A 118 -4.20 2.40 25.30
N ARG A 119 -4.84 1.23 25.17
CA ARG A 119 -4.42 0.17 24.27
C ARG A 119 -4.34 0.68 22.82
N ILE A 120 -5.42 1.30 22.33
CA ILE A 120 -5.51 1.90 20.98
C ILE A 120 -4.38 2.92 20.78
N GLY A 121 -4.10 3.76 21.78
CA GLY A 121 -3.01 4.74 21.72
C GLY A 121 -1.62 4.12 21.60
N ARG A 122 -1.34 3.01 22.30
CA ARG A 122 -0.07 2.27 22.18
C ARG A 122 0.05 1.62 20.81
N GLU A 123 -1.01 0.93 20.35
CA GLU A 123 -1.05 0.22 19.07
C GLU A 123 -0.91 1.18 17.89
N ARG A 124 -1.55 2.35 17.97
CA ARG A 124 -1.43 3.39 16.94
C ARG A 124 0.02 3.82 16.74
N ARG A 125 0.80 4.00 17.81
CA ARG A 125 2.22 4.37 17.68
C ARG A 125 3.04 3.31 16.96
N ILE A 126 2.76 2.02 17.20
CA ILE A 126 3.43 0.90 16.52
C ILE A 126 3.08 0.92 15.02
N ILE A 127 1.79 1.04 14.71
CA ILE A 127 1.30 1.08 13.33
C ILE A 127 1.86 2.30 12.59
N ASP A 128 1.76 3.50 13.17
CA ASP A 128 2.23 4.75 12.56
C ASP A 128 3.75 4.69 12.30
N ALA A 129 4.54 4.10 13.22
CA ALA A 129 5.97 3.89 13.03
C ALA A 129 6.28 2.94 11.86
N ALA A 130 5.54 1.83 11.75
CA ALA A 130 5.70 0.88 10.65
C ALA A 130 5.27 1.49 9.30
N LEU A 131 4.17 2.25 9.26
CA LEU A 131 3.68 2.91 8.05
C LEU A 131 4.55 4.08 7.59
N GLY A 132 5.26 4.72 8.52
CA GLY A 132 6.19 5.83 8.25
C GLY A 132 7.65 5.38 8.04
N HIS A 133 7.92 4.08 8.09
CA HIS A 133 9.27 3.54 7.95
C HIS A 133 9.86 3.85 6.58
N TRP A 134 11.17 4.16 6.55
CA TRP A 134 11.89 4.46 5.31
C TRP A 134 13.13 3.57 5.18
N ARG A 135 13.20 2.77 4.13
CA ARG A 135 14.43 2.08 3.70
C ARG A 135 14.88 2.65 2.36
N ASP A 136 16.15 3.02 2.26
CA ASP A 136 16.73 3.56 1.03
C ASP A 136 17.20 2.42 0.12
N VAL A 137 16.24 1.76 -0.51
CA VAL A 137 16.46 0.66 -1.47
C VAL A 137 15.78 1.00 -2.79
N ASP A 138 16.23 0.40 -3.87
CA ASP A 138 15.54 0.55 -5.16
C ASP A 138 14.20 -0.20 -5.12
N VAL A 139 13.16 0.44 -5.65
CA VAL A 139 11.84 -0.11 -5.81
C VAL A 139 11.53 -0.18 -7.30
N ASP A 140 11.39 -1.39 -7.83
CA ASP A 140 11.19 -1.65 -9.26
C ASP A 140 9.69 -1.51 -9.63
N GLY A 141 9.17 -0.29 -9.47
CA GLY A 141 7.76 0.02 -9.74
C GLY A 141 6.85 -0.16 -8.54
N LEU A 142 5.58 0.17 -8.73
CA LEU A 142 4.55 0.17 -7.67
C LEU A 142 3.41 -0.80 -7.95
N ALA A 143 3.52 -1.62 -8.99
CA ALA A 143 2.50 -2.58 -9.36
C ALA A 143 2.49 -3.75 -8.36
N LEU A 144 1.31 -4.07 -7.86
CA LEU A 144 1.08 -5.13 -6.89
C LEU A 144 0.15 -6.20 -7.47
N ALA A 145 0.43 -7.47 -7.21
CA ALA A 145 -0.54 -8.54 -7.41
C ALA A 145 -1.69 -8.44 -6.40
N ALA A 146 -2.85 -9.03 -6.71
CA ALA A 146 -3.91 -9.13 -5.72
C ALA A 146 -3.45 -10.04 -4.55
N PRO A 147 -3.54 -9.60 -3.28
CA PRO A 147 -3.08 -10.40 -2.14
C PRO A 147 -3.98 -11.60 -1.84
N VAL A 148 -5.21 -11.58 -2.31
CA VAL A 148 -6.21 -12.63 -2.19
C VAL A 148 -7.22 -12.51 -3.31
N ASP A 149 -7.72 -13.65 -3.80
CA ASP A 149 -8.85 -13.68 -4.72
C ASP A 149 -10.16 -13.41 -3.98
N GLY A 150 -10.97 -12.49 -4.48
CA GLY A 150 -12.25 -12.15 -3.86
C GLY A 150 -12.92 -10.93 -4.45
N LEU A 151 -14.18 -10.70 -4.04
CA LEU A 151 -14.91 -9.52 -4.47
C LEU A 151 -14.47 -8.30 -3.65
N ARG A 152 -14.22 -7.18 -4.31
CA ARG A 152 -14.01 -5.89 -3.65
C ARG A 152 -15.33 -5.45 -3.02
N SER A 153 -15.48 -5.67 -1.72
CA SER A 153 -16.73 -5.44 -0.97
C SER A 153 -16.83 -4.02 -0.40
N SER A 154 -15.70 -3.33 -0.25
CA SER A 154 -15.66 -1.94 0.24
C SER A 154 -14.45 -1.22 -0.34
N SER A 155 -14.69 -0.04 -0.93
CA SER A 155 -13.67 0.76 -1.60
C SER A 155 -12.90 1.65 -0.62
N PHE A 156 -11.72 2.09 -1.03
CA PHE A 156 -10.97 3.16 -0.37
C PHE A 156 -11.76 4.49 -0.38
N GLY A 157 -11.51 5.33 0.60
CA GLY A 157 -12.04 6.69 0.67
C GLY A 157 -13.50 6.80 1.13
N LEU A 158 -14.23 5.69 1.30
CA LEU A 158 -15.63 5.72 1.76
C LEU A 158 -15.79 6.53 3.04
N ARG A 159 -16.70 7.51 3.02
CA ARG A 159 -17.08 8.31 4.20
C ARG A 159 -17.97 7.48 5.10
N ARG A 160 -17.40 6.94 6.19
CA ARG A 160 -18.08 5.98 7.06
C ARG A 160 -18.88 6.63 8.16
N PHE A 161 -20.10 6.13 8.37
CA PHE A 161 -20.97 6.44 9.51
C PHE A 161 -21.32 5.15 10.23
N PHE A 162 -20.98 5.06 11.53
CA PHE A 162 -21.35 3.93 12.38
C PHE A 162 -22.43 4.37 13.36
N ASN A 163 -23.62 3.74 13.30
CA ASN A 163 -24.77 4.13 14.10
C ASN A 163 -25.02 5.66 13.96
N ASP A 164 -25.01 6.17 12.72
CA ASP A 164 -25.14 7.58 12.32
C ASP A 164 -24.07 8.55 12.85
N GLN A 165 -23.03 8.05 13.52
CA GLN A 165 -21.89 8.86 13.93
C GLN A 165 -20.80 8.85 12.87
N PRO A 166 -20.26 10.02 12.46
CA PRO A 166 -19.17 10.08 11.50
C PRO A 166 -17.91 9.41 12.05
N ARG A 167 -17.19 8.70 11.19
CA ARG A 167 -15.94 8.00 11.48
C ARG A 167 -14.87 8.42 10.48
N ALA A 168 -13.62 8.07 10.78
CA ALA A 168 -12.54 8.24 9.83
C ALA A 168 -12.87 7.52 8.52
N PRO A 169 -12.55 8.11 7.37
CA PRO A 169 -12.72 7.46 6.07
C PRO A 169 -12.02 6.11 6.00
N HIS A 170 -12.49 5.26 5.09
CA HIS A 170 -11.88 3.95 4.85
C HIS A 170 -10.50 4.12 4.19
N LYS A 171 -9.43 3.74 4.89
CA LYS A 171 -8.04 3.92 4.43
C LYS A 171 -7.45 2.67 3.77
N GLY A 172 -8.29 1.85 3.15
CA GLY A 172 -7.91 0.64 2.42
C GLY A 172 -9.05 0.14 1.56
N MET A 173 -8.92 -1.08 1.10
CA MET A 173 -9.92 -1.82 0.32
C MET A 173 -10.28 -3.09 1.10
N ASP A 174 -11.57 -3.42 1.18
CA ASP A 174 -11.99 -4.68 1.75
C ASP A 174 -12.26 -5.69 0.62
N ILE A 175 -11.64 -6.86 0.72
CA ILE A 175 -11.77 -7.97 -0.23
C ILE A 175 -12.45 -9.12 0.48
N ALA A 176 -13.71 -9.40 0.12
CA ALA A 176 -14.49 -10.50 0.69
C ALA A 176 -13.93 -11.84 0.23
N ALA A 177 -13.54 -12.68 1.17
CA ALA A 177 -13.06 -14.04 0.94
C ALA A 177 -13.39 -14.92 2.15
N ALA A 178 -13.47 -16.23 1.94
CA ALA A 178 -13.77 -17.18 3.02
C ALA A 178 -12.69 -17.14 4.10
N GLU A 179 -13.11 -17.33 5.36
CA GLU A 179 -12.13 -17.47 6.46
C GLU A 179 -11.18 -18.64 6.18
N GLY A 180 -9.88 -18.41 6.43
CA GLY A 180 -8.83 -19.40 6.15
C GLY A 180 -8.24 -19.29 4.74
N THR A 181 -8.82 -18.51 3.82
CA THR A 181 -8.20 -18.25 2.50
C THR A 181 -6.82 -17.66 2.68
N VAL A 182 -5.83 -18.21 1.96
CA VAL A 182 -4.43 -17.77 2.05
C VAL A 182 -4.28 -16.35 1.51
N ILE A 183 -3.58 -15.51 2.26
CA ILE A 183 -3.16 -14.17 1.83
C ILE A 183 -1.69 -14.25 1.41
N ALA A 184 -1.38 -13.80 0.21
CA ALA A 184 -0.02 -13.77 -0.32
C ALA A 184 0.55 -12.35 -0.33
N ALA A 185 1.87 -12.23 -0.21
CA ALA A 185 2.59 -10.97 -0.40
C ALA A 185 2.42 -10.51 -1.84
N PRO A 186 1.91 -9.29 -2.11
CA PRO A 186 1.68 -8.82 -3.49
C PRO A 186 2.95 -8.35 -4.20
N GLY A 187 4.05 -8.26 -3.48
CA GLY A 187 5.37 -7.84 -3.94
C GLY A 187 6.44 -8.19 -2.92
N ASN A 188 7.70 -8.06 -3.31
CA ASN A 188 8.85 -8.27 -2.42
C ASN A 188 8.84 -7.23 -1.29
N GLY A 189 9.32 -7.63 -0.09
CA GLY A 189 9.38 -6.69 1.03
C GLY A 189 9.99 -7.31 2.29
N ILE A 190 9.88 -6.56 3.39
CA ILE A 190 10.25 -7.01 4.73
C ILE A 190 9.06 -6.78 5.66
N VAL A 191 8.75 -7.76 6.51
CA VAL A 191 7.70 -7.60 7.53
C VAL A 191 8.13 -6.54 8.53
N ALA A 192 7.47 -5.37 8.50
CA ALA A 192 7.79 -4.23 9.35
C ALA A 192 7.14 -4.33 10.75
N ALA A 193 5.95 -4.94 10.83
CA ALA A 193 5.27 -5.18 12.10
C ALA A 193 4.23 -6.30 11.96
N THR A 194 3.99 -7.00 13.07
CA THR A 194 2.87 -7.93 13.24
C THR A 194 2.21 -7.71 14.60
N GLY A 195 0.92 -8.04 14.72
CA GLY A 195 0.24 -7.91 16.01
C GLY A 195 -1.24 -8.24 15.96
N ASP A 196 -1.88 -8.25 17.14
CA ASP A 196 -3.33 -8.32 17.30
C ASP A 196 -3.80 -7.01 17.89
N TYR A 197 -4.27 -6.11 17.01
CA TYR A 197 -4.63 -4.75 17.36
C TYR A 197 -6.13 -4.60 17.56
N PHE A 198 -6.54 -3.70 18.42
CA PHE A 198 -7.93 -3.54 18.86
C PHE A 198 -8.93 -3.39 17.70
N PHE A 199 -8.66 -2.50 16.76
CA PHE A 199 -9.54 -2.30 15.59
C PHE A 199 -9.18 -3.19 14.41
N ASN A 200 -7.91 -3.41 14.16
CA ASN A 200 -7.40 -4.10 12.98
C ASN A 200 -7.39 -5.62 13.14
N GLY A 201 -7.50 -6.13 14.40
CA GLY A 201 -7.32 -7.54 14.70
C GLY A 201 -5.90 -8.02 14.34
N LYS A 202 -5.75 -9.28 14.02
CA LYS A 202 -4.45 -9.81 13.59
C LYS A 202 -4.04 -9.15 12.29
N THR A 203 -2.86 -8.55 12.32
CA THR A 203 -2.37 -7.62 11.30
C THR A 203 -0.94 -7.95 10.92
N VAL A 204 -0.61 -7.81 9.65
CA VAL A 204 0.74 -7.81 9.09
C VAL A 204 0.95 -6.48 8.36
N ILE A 205 2.13 -5.88 8.52
CA ILE A 205 2.56 -4.68 7.78
C ILE A 205 3.87 -5.04 7.07
N VAL A 206 3.93 -4.79 5.76
CA VAL A 206 5.09 -5.10 4.90
C VAL A 206 5.64 -3.81 4.32
N ASP A 207 6.94 -3.59 4.50
CA ASP A 207 7.71 -2.50 3.91
C ASP A 207 8.37 -2.97 2.61
N HIS A 208 8.00 -2.35 1.49
CA HIS A 208 8.55 -2.61 0.16
C HIS A 208 9.75 -1.72 -0.19
N GLY A 209 10.09 -0.75 0.66
CA GLY A 209 11.15 0.23 0.47
C GLY A 209 10.64 1.64 0.15
N GLN A 210 11.46 2.63 0.39
CA GLN A 210 11.19 4.05 0.13
C GLN A 210 9.82 4.55 0.64
N GLY A 211 9.36 4.06 1.80
CA GLY A 211 8.06 4.43 2.37
C GLY A 211 6.85 3.86 1.60
N PHE A 212 7.06 2.89 0.72
CA PHE A 212 5.99 2.09 0.13
C PHE A 212 5.67 0.92 1.06
N VAL A 213 4.48 0.92 1.64
CA VAL A 213 4.09 -0.02 2.68
C VAL A 213 2.70 -0.59 2.37
N THR A 214 2.51 -1.88 2.67
CA THR A 214 1.18 -2.52 2.61
C THR A 214 0.77 -3.06 3.97
N MET A 215 -0.54 -3.06 4.26
CA MET A 215 -1.11 -3.51 5.53
C MET A 215 -2.26 -4.49 5.28
N TYR A 216 -2.26 -5.57 6.04
CA TYR A 216 -3.22 -6.67 5.96
C TYR A 216 -3.87 -6.86 7.32
N CYS A 217 -5.19 -6.64 7.43
CA CYS A 217 -5.91 -6.71 8.70
C CYS A 217 -6.97 -7.80 8.71
N HIS A 218 -7.48 -8.05 9.91
CA HIS A 218 -8.58 -8.98 10.20
C HIS A 218 -8.24 -10.45 9.98
N LEU A 219 -6.93 -10.81 9.99
CA LEU A 219 -6.45 -12.15 9.73
C LEU A 219 -6.98 -13.15 10.79
N SER A 220 -7.22 -14.39 10.37
CA SER A 220 -7.43 -15.52 11.30
C SER A 220 -6.09 -16.02 11.86
N ARG A 221 -5.01 -15.95 11.05
CA ARG A 221 -3.66 -16.39 11.41
C ARG A 221 -2.63 -15.49 10.74
N ILE A 222 -1.61 -15.08 11.50
CA ILE A 222 -0.36 -14.48 11.01
C ILE A 222 0.59 -15.64 10.68
N GLY A 223 1.17 -15.64 9.49
CA GLY A 223 2.06 -16.68 8.99
C GLY A 223 3.54 -16.31 8.95
N VAL A 224 3.87 -15.08 9.34
CA VAL A 224 5.22 -14.48 9.20
C VAL A 224 5.62 -13.77 10.48
N ALA A 225 6.91 -13.46 10.62
CA ALA A 225 7.47 -12.74 11.76
C ALA A 225 8.09 -11.40 11.34
N GLU A 226 8.17 -10.46 12.28
CA GLU A 226 8.86 -9.18 12.07
C GLU A 226 10.31 -9.38 11.63
N GLY A 227 10.77 -8.59 10.65
CA GLY A 227 12.08 -8.70 10.03
C GLY A 227 12.21 -9.80 8.97
N GLN A 228 11.18 -10.64 8.77
CA GLN A 228 11.20 -11.66 7.72
C GLN A 228 11.19 -10.98 6.33
N GLN A 229 12.10 -11.40 5.46
CA GLN A 229 12.07 -11.03 4.04
C GLN A 229 11.01 -11.87 3.32
N LEU A 230 10.33 -11.24 2.39
CA LEU A 230 9.25 -11.83 1.61
C LEU A 230 9.52 -11.65 0.12
N GLU A 231 9.26 -12.70 -0.64
CA GLU A 231 9.12 -12.64 -2.09
C GLU A 231 7.64 -12.52 -2.49
N ALA A 232 7.37 -11.95 -3.66
CA ALA A 232 6.02 -11.87 -4.22
C ALA A 232 5.40 -13.28 -4.32
N GLY A 233 4.16 -13.43 -3.85
CA GLY A 233 3.44 -14.70 -3.84
C GLY A 233 3.63 -15.53 -2.57
N GLU A 234 4.56 -15.19 -1.68
CA GLU A 234 4.74 -15.93 -0.42
C GLU A 234 3.53 -15.76 0.53
N PRO A 235 3.09 -16.85 1.18
CA PRO A 235 1.99 -16.80 2.15
C PRO A 235 2.36 -15.97 3.38
N ILE A 236 1.57 -14.94 3.70
CA ILE A 236 1.78 -14.09 4.88
C ILE A 236 0.78 -14.33 6.01
N GLY A 237 -0.35 -15.00 5.70
CA GLY A 237 -1.40 -15.29 6.67
C GLY A 237 -2.65 -15.86 6.02
N ALA A 238 -3.77 -15.74 6.71
CA ALA A 238 -5.05 -16.20 6.20
C ALA A 238 -6.18 -15.23 6.57
N VAL A 239 -7.16 -15.07 5.68
CA VAL A 239 -8.36 -14.26 5.88
C VAL A 239 -9.09 -14.70 7.15
N GLY A 240 -9.62 -13.75 7.89
CA GLY A 240 -10.39 -13.99 9.10
C GLY A 240 -11.44 -12.92 9.35
N ALA A 241 -11.83 -12.83 10.63
CA ALA A 241 -12.81 -11.86 11.12
C ALA A 241 -12.41 -11.31 12.50
N THR A 242 -11.09 -11.09 12.73
CA THR A 242 -10.60 -10.54 13.98
C THR A 242 -10.68 -9.00 14.00
N GLY A 243 -10.72 -8.40 15.20
CA GLY A 243 -10.87 -6.96 15.35
C GLY A 243 -12.30 -6.46 15.10
N ARG A 244 -12.44 -5.25 14.52
CA ARG A 244 -13.73 -4.59 14.27
C ARG A 244 -14.26 -4.90 12.86
N VAL A 245 -15.00 -5.96 12.71
CA VAL A 245 -15.55 -6.43 11.44
C VAL A 245 -17.01 -6.87 11.58
N THR A 246 -17.68 -7.03 10.44
CA THR A 246 -19.04 -7.60 10.34
C THR A 246 -19.06 -9.02 9.76
N GLY A 247 -17.95 -9.48 9.21
CA GLY A 247 -17.82 -10.81 8.62
C GLY A 247 -16.41 -11.01 8.02
N PRO A 248 -16.09 -12.23 7.55
CA PRO A 248 -14.77 -12.55 7.03
C PRO A 248 -14.41 -11.72 5.77
N HIS A 249 -13.28 -11.07 5.79
CA HIS A 249 -12.68 -10.34 4.67
C HIS A 249 -11.21 -10.00 4.96
N LEU A 250 -10.47 -9.65 3.93
CA LEU A 250 -9.19 -8.97 4.05
C LEU A 250 -9.42 -7.46 3.94
N HIS A 251 -9.01 -6.69 4.93
CA HIS A 251 -8.75 -5.26 4.76
C HIS A 251 -7.32 -5.09 4.26
N PHE A 252 -7.17 -4.55 3.04
CA PHE A 252 -5.90 -4.29 2.37
C PHE A 252 -5.65 -2.79 2.26
N GLY A 253 -4.59 -2.30 2.89
CA GLY A 253 -4.17 -0.90 2.84
C GLY A 253 -2.84 -0.73 2.11
N THR A 254 -2.69 0.36 1.37
CA THR A 254 -1.44 0.75 0.71
C THR A 254 -1.06 2.17 1.12
N TYR A 255 0.24 2.40 1.30
CA TYR A 255 0.76 3.66 1.83
C TYR A 255 1.99 4.11 1.03
N LEU A 256 2.06 5.40 0.75
CA LEU A 256 3.22 6.10 0.20
C LEU A 256 3.54 7.30 1.08
N ASN A 257 4.82 7.58 1.34
CA ASN A 257 5.25 8.69 2.22
C ASN A 257 4.44 8.79 3.54
N GLY A 258 4.06 7.65 4.13
CA GLY A 258 3.25 7.57 5.35
C GLY A 258 1.77 7.96 5.17
N THR A 259 1.31 8.09 3.94
CA THR A 259 -0.05 8.49 3.56
C THR A 259 -0.78 7.31 2.92
N ALA A 260 -2.02 7.04 3.38
CA ALA A 260 -2.86 6.02 2.77
C ALA A 260 -3.28 6.44 1.36
N VAL A 261 -3.09 5.56 0.38
CA VAL A 261 -3.49 5.75 -1.02
C VAL A 261 -4.42 4.62 -1.47
N ASP A 262 -5.22 4.87 -2.51
CA ASP A 262 -6.17 3.87 -3.01
C ASP A 262 -5.44 2.64 -3.58
N PRO A 263 -5.60 1.44 -2.98
CA PRO A 263 -4.99 0.21 -3.48
C PRO A 263 -5.36 -0.12 -4.93
N ALA A 264 -6.52 0.32 -5.41
CA ALA A 264 -6.97 0.07 -6.78
C ALA A 264 -6.04 0.70 -7.84
N LEU A 265 -5.28 1.73 -7.48
CA LEU A 265 -4.30 2.39 -8.36
C LEU A 265 -3.00 1.59 -8.53
N LEU A 266 -2.77 0.61 -7.68
CA LEU A 266 -1.53 -0.18 -7.60
C LEU A 266 -1.74 -1.65 -7.97
N LEU A 267 -2.98 -2.16 -7.84
CA LEU A 267 -3.31 -3.55 -8.18
C LEU A 267 -3.41 -3.75 -9.71
N GLN A 268 -2.78 -4.83 -10.20
CA GLN A 268 -2.82 -5.29 -11.60
C GLN A 268 -3.82 -6.43 -11.77
#